data_83a4f38032fc3033928eeb7a492ba42f
#
_entry.id   83a4f38032fc3033928eeb7a492ba42f
#
_cell.length_a   1.000
_cell.length_b   1.000
_cell.length_c   1.000
_cell.angle_alpha   90.00
_cell.angle_beta   90.00
_cell.angle_gamma   90.00
#
_symmetry.space_group_name_H-M   'P 1'
#
loop_
_entity.id
_entity.type
_entity.pdbx_description
1 polymer ?
#
loop_
_entity_poly.entity_id
_entity_poly.type
_entity_poly.pdbx_seq_one_letter_code
_entity_poly.pdbx_strand_id
1 'polypeptide(L)'
;MDLTSLYYFQELSKDLNMTKTAERLYISQQTLSNHIQRLEQYYGTQLFFRKPSLSLTCAGEFVLAFAQVVGKEERNLKDILSDIEHQERGTLRVGASMARGTQFLPQILPDFHTRYPHVEVRFLDG
;
A
#
# COMPACT_ATOMS: atom_id res chain seq x y z
N MET A 1 -9.37 8.82 4.32
CA MET A 1 -8.19 8.32 3.56
C MET A 1 -8.39 6.85 3.24
N ASP A 2 -8.02 6.44 2.06
CA ASP A 2 -8.07 5.04 1.65
C ASP A 2 -6.77 4.65 0.93
N LEU A 3 -6.63 3.35 0.64
CA LEU A 3 -5.43 2.83 -0.02
C LEU A 3 -5.29 3.37 -1.45
N THR A 4 -6.40 3.66 -2.11
CA THR A 4 -6.39 4.23 -3.46
C THR A 4 -5.74 5.60 -3.47
N SER A 5 -6.05 6.45 -2.49
CA SER A 5 -5.44 7.78 -2.38
C SER A 5 -3.93 7.68 -2.16
N LEU A 6 -3.49 6.76 -1.29
CA LEU A 6 -2.06 6.51 -1.08
C LEU A 6 -1.37 6.02 -2.35
N TYR A 7 -2.02 5.12 -3.08
CA TYR A 7 -1.49 4.60 -4.34
C TYR A 7 -1.33 5.72 -5.37
N TYR A 8 -2.37 6.54 -5.55
CA TYR A 8 -2.30 7.66 -6.50
C TYR A 8 -1.24 8.68 -6.08
N PHE A 9 -1.11 8.94 -4.79
CA PHE A 9 -0.07 9.82 -4.27
C PHE A 9 1.33 9.29 -4.63
N GLN A 10 1.55 8.02 -4.40
CA GLN A 10 2.83 7.37 -4.71
C GLN A 10 3.14 7.46 -6.21
N GLU A 11 2.14 7.21 -7.07
CA GLU A 11 2.33 7.26 -8.51
C GLU A 11 2.58 8.69 -9.00
N LEU A 12 1.90 9.68 -8.45
CA LEU A 12 2.16 11.08 -8.77
C LEU A 12 3.57 11.50 -8.37
N SER A 13 4.06 10.98 -7.26
CA SER A 13 5.42 11.27 -6.78
C SER A 13 6.49 10.80 -7.75
N LYS A 14 6.22 9.76 -8.53
CA LYS A 14 7.15 9.26 -9.55
C LYS A 14 7.26 10.20 -10.74
N ASP A 15 6.13 10.70 -11.22
CA ASP A 15 6.08 11.52 -12.44
C ASP A 15 6.23 13.01 -12.15
N LEU A 16 5.77 13.46 -10.99
CA LEU A 16 5.69 14.88 -10.61
C LEU A 16 5.01 15.72 -11.70
N ASN A 17 4.00 15.15 -12.31
CA ASN A 17 3.23 15.76 -13.39
C ASN A 17 1.80 15.20 -13.34
N MET A 18 0.86 16.07 -12.99
CA MET A 18 -0.53 15.68 -12.76
C MET A 18 -1.17 15.07 -14.01
N THR A 19 -0.97 15.69 -15.16
CA THR A 19 -1.53 15.24 -16.45
C THR A 19 -0.96 13.88 -16.84
N LYS A 20 0.35 13.74 -16.79
CA LYS A 20 1.03 12.52 -17.17
C LYS A 20 0.62 11.34 -16.28
N THR A 21 0.56 11.56 -14.97
CA THR A 21 0.17 10.52 -14.03
C THR A 21 -1.29 10.10 -14.25
N ALA A 22 -2.19 11.07 -14.42
CA ALA A 22 -3.59 10.76 -14.68
C ALA A 22 -3.77 9.93 -15.95
N GLU A 23 -3.07 10.31 -17.04
CA GLU A 23 -3.09 9.54 -18.29
C GLU A 23 -2.57 8.11 -18.08
N ARG A 24 -1.46 7.97 -17.38
CA ARG A 24 -0.86 6.65 -17.12
C ARG A 24 -1.77 5.76 -16.29
N LEU A 25 -2.53 6.34 -15.37
CA LEU A 25 -3.44 5.60 -14.49
C LEU A 25 -4.86 5.46 -15.06
N TYR A 26 -5.10 5.98 -16.25
CA TYR A 26 -6.41 5.95 -16.92
C TYR A 26 -7.52 6.59 -16.09
N ILE A 27 -7.21 7.72 -15.44
CA ILE A 27 -8.17 8.51 -14.67
C ILE A 27 -8.11 9.96 -15.15
N SER A 28 -9.16 10.73 -14.81
CA SER A 28 -9.14 12.16 -15.10
C SER A 28 -8.16 12.88 -14.17
N GLN A 29 -7.63 13.99 -14.64
CA GLN A 29 -6.76 14.84 -13.82
C GLN A 29 -7.51 15.34 -12.58
N GLN A 30 -8.81 15.64 -12.73
CA GLN A 30 -9.64 16.09 -11.61
C GLN A 30 -9.78 15.00 -10.55
N THR A 31 -9.97 13.75 -10.96
CA THR A 31 -10.03 12.61 -10.03
C THR A 31 -8.73 12.48 -9.24
N LEU A 32 -7.60 12.55 -9.94
CA LEU A 32 -6.28 12.48 -9.28
C LEU A 32 -6.12 13.63 -8.29
N SER A 33 -6.43 14.86 -8.72
CA SER A 33 -6.33 16.05 -7.87
C SER A 33 -7.21 15.91 -6.62
N ASN A 34 -8.42 15.40 -6.76
CA ASN A 34 -9.34 15.20 -5.64
C ASN A 34 -8.78 14.22 -4.60
N HIS A 35 -8.16 13.13 -5.05
CA HIS A 35 -7.53 12.17 -4.16
C HIS A 35 -6.37 12.79 -3.38
N ILE A 36 -5.54 13.57 -4.07
CA ILE A 36 -4.41 14.25 -3.43
C ILE A 36 -4.91 15.28 -2.40
N GLN A 37 -5.92 16.07 -2.74
CA GLN A 37 -6.50 17.04 -1.82
C GLN A 37 -7.07 16.37 -0.57
N ARG A 38 -7.79 15.27 -0.72
CA ARG A 38 -8.32 14.53 0.42
C ARG A 38 -7.22 14.02 1.33
N LEU A 39 -6.12 13.55 0.75
CA LEU A 39 -4.98 13.08 1.52
C LEU A 39 -4.33 14.23 2.29
N GLU A 40 -4.17 15.39 1.63
CA GLU A 40 -3.63 16.58 2.29
C GLU A 40 -4.54 17.06 3.42
N GLN A 41 -5.84 17.01 3.22
CA GLN A 41 -6.81 17.36 4.27
C GLN A 41 -6.75 16.38 5.43
N TYR A 42 -6.64 15.10 5.15
CA TYR A 42 -6.55 14.06 6.17
C TYR A 42 -5.33 14.27 7.08
N TYR A 43 -4.18 14.57 6.49
CA TYR A 43 -2.96 14.80 7.26
C TYR A 43 -2.80 16.24 7.76
N GLY A 44 -3.65 17.14 7.29
CA GLY A 44 -3.63 18.55 7.73
C GLY A 44 -2.42 19.32 7.25
N THR A 45 -1.80 18.93 6.16
CA THR A 45 -0.62 19.61 5.62
C THR A 45 -0.53 19.38 4.12
N GLN A 46 0.16 20.27 3.42
CA GLN A 46 0.45 20.08 2.01
C GLN A 46 1.52 19.00 1.83
N LEU A 47 1.30 18.11 0.88
CA LEU A 47 2.23 17.06 0.53
C LEU A 47 3.02 17.40 -0.74
N PHE A 48 2.49 18.31 -1.56
CA PHE A 48 3.14 18.81 -2.76
C PHE A 48 3.20 20.33 -2.75
N PHE A 49 4.32 20.89 -3.20
CA PHE A 49 4.39 22.25 -3.68
C PHE A 49 3.94 22.26 -5.14
N ARG A 50 3.07 23.22 -5.52
CA ARG A 50 2.59 23.35 -6.90
C ARG A 50 3.43 24.32 -7.72
N LYS A 51 4.09 25.26 -7.08
CA LYS A 51 4.86 26.31 -7.75
C LYS A 51 6.29 26.32 -7.26
N PRO A 52 7.27 26.59 -8.12
CA PRO A 52 7.15 26.84 -9.56
C PRO A 52 6.77 25.60 -10.37
N SER A 53 6.98 24.42 -9.83
CA SER A 53 6.60 23.15 -10.43
C SER A 53 6.20 22.18 -9.32
N LEU A 54 5.57 21.08 -9.68
CA LEU A 54 5.13 20.07 -8.70
C LEU A 54 6.35 19.38 -8.08
N SER A 55 6.43 19.42 -6.76
CA SER A 55 7.51 18.78 -6.00
C SER A 55 6.98 18.36 -4.63
N LEU A 56 7.63 17.40 -4.00
CA LEU A 56 7.23 16.95 -2.66
C LEU A 56 7.65 17.96 -1.60
N THR A 57 6.78 18.20 -0.63
CA THR A 57 7.15 18.86 0.62
C THR A 57 7.90 17.87 1.51
N CYS A 58 8.49 18.37 2.60
CA CYS A 58 9.08 17.49 3.61
C CYS A 58 8.04 16.49 4.15
N ALA A 59 6.83 16.99 4.45
CA ALA A 59 5.73 16.12 4.87
C ALA A 59 5.40 15.08 3.79
N GLY A 60 5.41 15.51 2.52
CA GLY A 60 5.17 14.60 1.39
C GLY A 60 6.19 13.47 1.30
N GLU A 61 7.44 13.75 1.59
CA GLU A 61 8.49 12.73 1.60
C GLU A 61 8.23 11.67 2.68
N PHE A 62 7.82 12.09 3.87
CA PHE A 62 7.46 11.15 4.93
C PHE A 62 6.23 10.32 4.57
N VAL A 63 5.20 10.95 4.01
CA VAL A 63 4.00 10.23 3.57
C VAL A 63 4.33 9.27 2.42
N LEU A 64 5.25 9.65 1.53
CA LEU A 64 5.70 8.75 0.45
C LEU A 64 6.38 7.50 1.04
N ALA A 65 7.24 7.65 2.02
CA ALA A 65 7.88 6.51 2.67
C ALA A 65 6.83 5.60 3.31
N PHE A 66 5.84 6.17 3.97
CA PHE A 66 4.72 5.42 4.54
C PHE A 66 3.91 4.71 3.46
N ALA A 67 3.58 5.40 2.38
CA ALA A 67 2.81 4.82 1.27
C ALA A 67 3.55 3.63 0.64
N GLN A 68 4.86 3.71 0.52
CA GLN A 68 5.68 2.61 0.00
C GLN A 68 5.61 1.39 0.92
N VAL A 69 5.67 1.59 2.23
CA VAL A 69 5.52 0.50 3.21
C VAL A 69 4.13 -0.13 3.11
N VAL A 70 3.08 0.69 3.09
CA VAL A 70 1.69 0.21 2.98
C VAL A 70 1.51 -0.60 1.69
N GLY A 71 2.02 -0.11 0.57
CA GLY A 71 1.92 -0.81 -0.71
C GLY A 71 2.61 -2.17 -0.69
N LYS A 72 3.78 -2.24 -0.07
CA LYS A 72 4.52 -3.50 0.08
C LYS A 72 3.75 -4.48 0.96
N GLU A 73 3.23 -4.00 2.09
CA GLU A 73 2.47 -4.85 3.01
C GLU A 73 1.18 -5.34 2.36
N GLU A 74 0.51 -4.51 1.58
CA GLU A 74 -0.68 -4.92 0.84
C GLU A 74 -0.37 -6.01 -0.17
N ARG A 75 0.73 -5.89 -0.91
CA ARG A 75 1.14 -6.95 -1.86
C ARG A 75 1.44 -8.25 -1.14
N ASN A 76 2.11 -8.18 0.01
CA ASN A 76 2.39 -9.36 0.82
C ASN A 76 1.09 -10.01 1.30
N LEU A 77 0.12 -9.21 1.73
CA LEU A 77 -1.18 -9.70 2.15
C LEU A 77 -1.90 -10.41 1.00
N LYS A 78 -1.89 -9.83 -0.20
CA LYS A 78 -2.50 -10.45 -1.38
C LYS A 78 -1.86 -11.79 -1.71
N ASP A 79 -0.53 -11.87 -1.58
CA ASP A 79 0.19 -13.13 -1.80
C ASP A 79 -0.23 -14.20 -0.78
N ILE A 80 -0.35 -13.81 0.48
CA ILE A 80 -0.80 -14.73 1.54
C ILE A 80 -2.22 -15.22 1.27
N LEU A 81 -3.12 -14.30 0.91
CA LEU A 81 -4.51 -14.64 0.62
C LEU A 81 -4.63 -15.55 -0.61
N SER A 82 -3.80 -15.31 -1.62
CA SER A 82 -3.73 -16.17 -2.80
C SER A 82 -3.27 -17.58 -2.43
N ASP A 83 -2.27 -17.69 -1.55
CA ASP A 83 -1.79 -18.99 -1.07
C ASP A 83 -2.88 -19.75 -0.31
N ILE A 84 -3.65 -19.06 0.51
CA ILE A 84 -4.79 -19.67 1.23
C ILE A 84 -5.83 -20.19 0.23
N GLU A 85 -6.17 -19.38 -0.76
CA GLU A 85 -7.17 -19.74 -1.78
C GLU A 85 -6.75 -20.98 -2.56
N HIS A 86 -5.46 -21.09 -2.90
CA HIS A 86 -4.93 -22.22 -3.64
C HIS A 86 -4.74 -23.47 -2.78
N GLN A 87 -4.73 -23.32 -1.46
CA GLN A 87 -4.62 -24.42 -0.52
C GLN A 87 -5.97 -24.65 0.16
N GLU A 88 -6.87 -25.35 -0.50
CA GLU A 88 -8.24 -25.59 -0.08
C GLU A 88 -8.42 -26.19 1.33
N ARG A 89 -7.35 -26.45 2.06
CA ARG A 89 -7.38 -27.13 3.36
C ARG A 89 -7.19 -26.19 4.56
N GLY A 90 -7.15 -24.89 4.36
CA GLY A 90 -6.95 -23.94 5.44
C GLY A 90 -5.57 -23.96 6.09
N THR A 91 -4.59 -24.59 5.46
CA THR A 91 -3.20 -24.55 5.92
C THR A 91 -2.44 -23.54 5.09
N LEU A 92 -1.87 -22.54 5.75
CA LEU A 92 -1.14 -21.49 5.12
C LEU A 92 0.36 -21.84 5.06
N ARG A 93 0.91 -21.86 3.85
CA ARG A 93 2.36 -21.98 3.66
C ARG A 93 2.99 -20.61 3.76
N VAL A 94 3.62 -20.35 4.90
CA VAL A 94 4.14 -19.02 5.19
C VAL A 94 5.60 -18.87 4.77
N GLY A 95 6.32 -19.97 4.50
CA GLY A 95 7.75 -19.95 4.20
C GLY A 95 8.12 -18.99 3.07
N ALA A 96 7.45 -19.11 1.90
CA ALA A 96 7.70 -18.23 0.76
C ALA A 96 7.32 -16.78 1.04
N SER A 97 6.25 -16.55 1.79
CA SER A 97 5.79 -15.22 2.14
C SER A 97 6.67 -14.58 3.21
N MET A 98 7.24 -15.36 4.11
CA MET A 98 8.15 -14.84 5.13
C MET A 98 9.41 -14.25 4.53
N ALA A 99 9.94 -14.84 3.47
CA ALA A 99 11.13 -14.32 2.79
C ALA A 99 10.90 -12.90 2.25
N ARG A 100 9.65 -12.55 1.93
CA ARG A 100 9.26 -11.25 1.38
C ARG A 100 8.69 -10.32 2.40
N GLY A 101 8.13 -10.83 3.49
CA GLY A 101 7.34 -10.05 4.43
C GLY A 101 7.66 -10.30 5.90
N THR A 102 8.93 -10.50 6.26
CA THR A 102 9.31 -10.77 7.65
C THR A 102 8.88 -9.66 8.62
N GLN A 103 8.81 -8.40 8.16
CA GLN A 103 8.34 -7.30 8.98
C GLN A 103 6.81 -7.26 9.08
N PHE A 104 6.13 -7.80 8.07
CA PHE A 104 4.67 -7.82 7.99
C PHE A 104 4.06 -8.91 8.87
N LEU A 105 4.60 -10.12 8.82
CA LEU A 105 4.03 -11.27 9.51
C LEU A 105 3.88 -11.09 11.02
N PRO A 106 4.86 -10.52 11.76
CA PRO A 106 4.67 -10.29 13.19
C PRO A 106 3.52 -9.37 13.53
N GLN A 107 3.12 -8.49 12.61
CA GLN A 107 2.02 -7.56 12.83
C GLN A 107 0.66 -8.18 12.48
N ILE A 108 0.61 -9.02 11.45
CA ILE A 108 -0.65 -9.50 10.91
C ILE A 108 -1.07 -10.88 11.44
N LEU A 109 -0.13 -11.72 11.83
CA LEU A 109 -0.47 -13.08 12.28
C LEU A 109 -1.42 -13.14 13.48
N PRO A 110 -1.28 -12.30 14.52
CA PRO A 110 -2.23 -12.29 15.61
C PRO A 110 -3.65 -11.98 15.16
N ASP A 111 -3.82 -10.97 14.30
CA ASP A 111 -5.13 -10.61 13.76
C ASP A 111 -5.69 -11.71 12.88
N PHE A 112 -4.84 -12.29 12.03
CA PHE A 112 -5.23 -13.38 11.15
C PHE A 112 -5.72 -14.58 11.97
N HIS A 113 -4.99 -14.98 12.98
CA HIS A 113 -5.36 -16.11 13.83
C HIS A 113 -6.64 -15.84 14.61
N THR A 114 -6.87 -14.62 15.05
CA THR A 114 -8.09 -14.23 15.74
C THR A 114 -9.31 -14.32 14.83
N ARG A 115 -9.18 -13.90 13.57
CA ARG A 115 -10.25 -13.93 12.59
C ARG A 115 -10.51 -15.34 12.02
N TYR A 116 -9.46 -16.13 11.91
CA TYR A 116 -9.51 -17.46 11.28
C TYR A 116 -8.88 -18.50 12.19
N PRO A 117 -9.44 -18.74 13.40
CA PRO A 117 -8.82 -19.65 14.37
C PRO A 117 -8.80 -21.10 13.90
N HIS A 118 -9.63 -21.44 12.92
CA HIS A 118 -9.69 -22.78 12.33
C HIS A 118 -8.66 -23.02 11.22
N VAL A 119 -7.94 -21.98 10.82
CA VAL A 119 -6.89 -22.08 9.80
C VAL A 119 -5.57 -22.34 10.48
N GLU A 120 -4.91 -23.41 10.07
CA GLU A 120 -3.60 -23.77 10.60
C GLU A 120 -2.53 -23.00 9.82
N VAL A 121 -1.70 -22.26 10.55
CA VAL A 121 -0.58 -21.52 9.97
C VAL A 121 0.70 -22.29 10.29
N ARG A 122 1.42 -22.71 9.23
CA ARG A 122 2.68 -23.42 9.37
C ARG A 122 3.82 -22.57 8.87
N PHE A 123 4.84 -22.42 9.71
CA PHE A 123 6.06 -21.74 9.34
C PHE A 123 7.04 -22.78 8.81
N LEU A 124 7.42 -22.63 7.54
CA LEU A 124 8.37 -23.52 6.91
C LEU A 124 9.75 -22.87 6.97
N ASP A 125 10.71 -23.60 7.49
CA ASP A 125 12.11 -23.17 7.50
C ASP A 125 12.68 -23.32 6.09
N GLY A 126 13.09 -22.20 5.53
CA GLY A 126 13.68 -22.25 4.19
C GLY A 126 13.47 -21.03 3.37
#